data_4063bdef11cf3a3438ca8dcc5c9103f3
#
_entry.id   4063bdef11cf3a3438ca8dcc5c9103f3
#
_cell.length_a   1.000
_cell.length_b   1.000
_cell.length_c   1.000
_cell.angle_alpha   90.00
_cell.angle_beta   90.00
_cell.angle_gamma   90.00
#
_symmetry.space_group_name_H-M   'P 1'
#
loop_
_entity.id
_entity.type
_entity.pdbx_description
1 polymer ?
#
loop_
_entity_poly.entity_id
_entity_poly.type
_entity_poly.pdbx_seq_one_letter_code
_entity_poly.pdbx_strand_id
1 'polypeptide(L)'
;ITESLGFTGDVYVGRNQRGNLLIDNGKITAYNINIGRLYNGQIYDSVVTVRGPDAELNAVNDQYVLRGELNLGLGTLRVEDGALASAKEIVVGTTRGYDSHLIATGAGSRVVSNFLSVGTDLGARSSLNVEDGAVLNTTYDARIGNGTGPAETDALSPKATVTGSGSQWNVGRALTLYGDLDVLDGAAVNVGSIEVAGVSGAQKTAELVVAGEGSRFTSASSVNVGDYGKGVVSVMDGGAFSAGGNELIIGTTSSGSNRGALIVGSRGNLDTGTGLTEPTLGAAGGAGTLDANTAISLRGGLFGSYVYFNHTDENYVFSNKMSGEGEVINASGQTTLNGDLSGLKANVSARGGKVIIASDINTQPESDIFDVQTLSAENGGTLILNATAGSDVSNGQGYSSAASIKAGGTLGGNGTLGQTEILSGGHISPGDGSIGTLTLKRYLNFEGESFYDVDIAGDGRSDQLLVSGKTTISDRAKVQVTALDPQTSYKTGQSYRILTSDGGIDGQFAGALSKSAFLDVALNQSTNAVDLTNAQIE
;
A
#
# COMPACT_ATOMS: atom_id res chain seq x y z
N ILE A 1 6.56 46.27 7.26
CA ILE A 1 7.79 46.54 8.07
C ILE A 1 8.96 46.22 7.17
N THR A 2 9.80 47.24 6.97
CA THR A 2 11.05 47.18 6.17
C THR A 2 12.30 47.36 7.05
N GLU A 3 12.11 47.49 8.36
CA GLU A 3 13.16 47.68 9.35
C GLU A 3 13.23 46.50 10.33
N SER A 4 14.24 46.50 11.18
CA SER A 4 14.39 45.49 12.23
C SER A 4 13.78 45.99 13.54
N LEU A 5 12.82 45.24 14.08
CA LEU A 5 12.15 45.50 15.35
C LEU A 5 12.37 44.33 16.32
N GLY A 6 12.86 44.66 17.51
CA GLY A 6 13.03 43.72 18.62
C GLY A 6 12.05 44.02 19.76
N PHE A 7 11.37 42.97 20.24
CA PHE A 7 10.44 43.09 21.36
C PHE A 7 10.91 42.18 22.52
N THR A 8 10.93 42.73 23.72
CA THR A 8 11.25 41.98 24.97
C THR A 8 10.00 41.34 25.57
N GLY A 9 9.00 41.00 24.79
CA GLY A 9 7.73 40.40 25.19
C GLY A 9 7.08 39.69 24.02
N ASP A 10 5.79 39.36 24.19
CA ASP A 10 4.98 38.68 23.20
C ASP A 10 4.45 39.69 22.16
N VAL A 11 4.42 39.24 20.89
CA VAL A 11 3.76 39.95 19.80
C VAL A 11 2.45 39.26 19.47
N TYR A 12 1.40 40.05 19.36
CA TYR A 12 0.06 39.55 18.98
C TYR A 12 -0.38 40.22 17.68
N VAL A 13 -0.68 39.44 16.65
CA VAL A 13 -1.33 39.88 15.42
C VAL A 13 -2.76 39.43 15.44
N GLY A 14 -3.71 40.34 15.60
CA GLY A 14 -5.15 40.03 15.69
C GLY A 14 -5.60 39.62 17.09
N ARG A 15 -5.28 40.38 18.13
CA ARG A 15 -5.67 40.08 19.51
C ARG A 15 -7.16 40.33 19.79
N ASN A 16 -7.69 41.49 19.33
CA ASN A 16 -9.05 41.95 19.59
C ASN A 16 -9.78 42.38 18.30
N GLN A 17 -9.13 42.22 17.17
CA GLN A 17 -9.64 42.49 15.81
C GLN A 17 -8.77 41.74 14.81
N ARG A 18 -9.25 41.60 13.57
CA ARG A 18 -8.45 41.03 12.49
C ARG A 18 -7.14 41.83 12.31
N GLY A 19 -6.02 41.14 12.28
CA GLY A 19 -4.70 41.73 12.09
C GLY A 19 -4.07 41.25 10.76
N ASN A 20 -3.50 42.22 10.03
CA ASN A 20 -2.65 41.92 8.87
C ASN A 20 -1.29 42.53 9.09
N LEU A 21 -0.24 41.72 9.01
CA LEU A 21 1.15 42.13 9.15
C LEU A 21 1.94 41.70 7.93
N LEU A 22 2.57 42.65 7.25
CA LEU A 22 3.54 42.39 6.20
C LEU A 22 4.95 42.77 6.69
N ILE A 23 5.86 41.82 6.65
CA ILE A 23 7.31 42.01 6.84
C ILE A 23 7.95 41.85 5.45
N ASP A 24 8.41 42.96 4.89
CA ASP A 24 8.98 43.06 3.54
C ASP A 24 10.46 43.46 3.63
N ASN A 25 11.36 42.48 3.52
CA ASN A 25 12.80 42.64 3.78
C ASN A 25 13.17 43.23 5.15
N GLY A 26 12.25 43.23 6.11
CA GLY A 26 12.45 43.67 7.48
C GLY A 26 12.54 42.48 8.45
N LYS A 27 12.77 42.79 9.74
CA LYS A 27 12.91 41.74 10.77
C LYS A 27 12.02 42.02 11.97
N ILE A 28 11.37 41.00 12.49
CA ILE A 28 10.72 41.02 13.80
C ILE A 28 11.31 39.91 14.67
N THR A 29 11.74 40.28 15.87
CA THR A 29 12.20 39.36 16.90
C THR A 29 11.41 39.60 18.18
N ALA A 30 10.83 38.56 18.74
CA ALA A 30 10.01 38.61 19.96
C ALA A 30 10.16 37.33 20.78
N TYR A 31 9.66 37.30 22.03
CA TYR A 31 9.68 36.07 22.84
C TYR A 31 8.69 35.06 22.28
N ASN A 32 7.42 35.43 22.17
CA ASN A 32 6.41 34.63 21.48
C ASN A 32 5.70 35.46 20.43
N ILE A 33 5.23 34.79 19.38
CA ILE A 33 4.47 35.39 18.29
C ILE A 33 3.15 34.64 18.18
N ASN A 34 2.04 35.36 18.34
CA ASN A 34 0.70 34.81 18.33
C ASN A 34 -0.09 35.41 17.16
N ILE A 35 -0.58 34.57 16.25
CA ILE A 35 -1.28 34.97 15.02
C ILE A 35 -2.72 34.47 15.10
N GLY A 36 -3.67 35.40 15.14
CA GLY A 36 -5.08 35.14 15.29
C GLY A 36 -5.45 34.59 16.67
N ARG A 37 -6.63 34.88 17.14
CA ARG A 37 -7.10 34.42 18.45
C ARG A 37 -8.63 34.43 18.53
N LEU A 38 -9.17 33.47 19.27
CA LEU A 38 -10.54 33.56 19.79
C LEU A 38 -10.52 34.38 21.08
N TYR A 39 -11.25 35.48 21.11
CA TYR A 39 -11.36 36.33 22.31
C TYR A 39 -12.80 36.75 22.54
N ASN A 40 -13.32 36.48 23.73
CA ASN A 40 -14.73 36.73 24.12
C ASN A 40 -15.76 36.19 23.11
N GLY A 41 -15.53 35.01 22.54
CA GLY A 41 -16.40 34.40 21.53
C GLY A 41 -16.34 35.02 20.14
N GLN A 42 -15.48 36.00 19.93
CA GLN A 42 -15.25 36.62 18.61
C GLN A 42 -14.04 36.00 17.91
N ILE A 43 -14.17 35.78 16.62
CA ILE A 43 -13.14 35.21 15.72
C ILE A 43 -12.32 36.33 15.11
N TYR A 44 -11.02 36.26 15.27
CA TYR A 44 -10.07 37.22 14.67
C TYR A 44 -9.05 36.48 13.81
N ASP A 45 -9.50 36.06 12.61
CA ASP A 45 -8.63 35.53 11.58
C ASP A 45 -7.60 36.57 11.14
N SER A 46 -6.34 36.21 11.18
CA SER A 46 -5.22 37.13 10.96
C SER A 46 -4.20 36.57 9.99
N VAL A 47 -3.56 37.45 9.23
CA VAL A 47 -2.56 37.06 8.25
C VAL A 47 -1.23 37.74 8.56
N VAL A 48 -0.17 36.95 8.62
CA VAL A 48 1.22 37.42 8.64
C VAL A 48 1.91 36.93 7.38
N THR A 49 2.47 37.86 6.63
CA THR A 49 3.31 37.58 5.45
C THR A 49 4.72 38.05 5.71
N VAL A 50 5.68 37.14 5.55
CA VAL A 50 7.12 37.41 5.62
C VAL A 50 7.69 37.22 4.22
N ARG A 51 8.16 38.30 3.61
CA ARG A 51 8.51 38.32 2.19
C ARG A 51 9.86 38.97 1.92
N GLY A 52 10.63 38.36 1.05
CA GLY A 52 11.92 38.87 0.59
C GLY A 52 13.10 38.20 1.29
N PRO A 53 14.26 38.15 0.64
CA PRO A 53 15.43 37.38 1.10
C PRO A 53 16.05 37.89 2.42
N ASP A 54 15.77 39.11 2.81
CA ASP A 54 16.24 39.71 4.08
C ASP A 54 15.13 39.72 5.15
N ALA A 55 13.92 39.27 4.84
CA ALA A 55 12.79 39.26 5.77
C ALA A 55 12.91 38.12 6.79
N GLU A 56 12.73 38.43 8.07
CA GLU A 56 12.78 37.45 9.15
C GLU A 56 11.68 37.68 10.18
N LEU A 57 11.06 36.55 10.62
CA LEU A 57 10.16 36.51 11.75
C LEU A 57 10.71 35.49 12.76
N ASN A 58 11.23 35.96 13.90
CA ASN A 58 11.95 35.15 14.86
C ASN A 58 11.26 35.14 16.23
N ALA A 59 10.77 33.98 16.69
CA ALA A 59 10.40 33.79 18.07
C ALA A 59 11.58 33.19 18.84
N VAL A 60 12.18 33.97 19.73
CA VAL A 60 13.45 33.65 20.36
C VAL A 60 13.28 33.15 21.79
N ASN A 61 14.07 32.16 22.16
CA ASN A 61 14.09 31.64 23.52
C ASN A 61 14.78 32.66 24.47
N ASP A 62 14.09 33.04 25.55
CA ASP A 62 14.70 33.72 26.67
C ASP A 62 15.40 32.69 27.56
N GLN A 63 16.66 32.94 27.92
CA GLN A 63 17.44 32.05 28.77
C GLN A 63 16.86 31.84 30.18
N TYR A 64 15.88 32.65 30.60
CA TYR A 64 15.24 32.56 31.92
C TYR A 64 13.82 31.97 31.89
N VAL A 65 13.13 32.03 30.75
CA VAL A 65 11.77 31.52 30.59
C VAL A 65 11.72 30.76 29.28
N LEU A 66 11.46 29.48 29.30
CA LEU A 66 11.42 28.60 28.12
C LEU A 66 10.36 29.04 27.08
N ARG A 67 10.57 30.22 26.49
CA ARG A 67 9.75 30.87 25.45
C ARG A 67 10.35 30.62 24.07
N GLY A 68 9.79 31.17 23.04
CA GLY A 68 10.18 31.01 21.66
C GLY A 68 9.14 30.27 20.85
N GLU A 69 7.85 30.55 21.13
CA GLU A 69 6.73 29.93 20.46
C GLU A 69 6.17 30.83 19.35
N LEU A 70 5.84 30.21 18.23
CA LEU A 70 5.07 30.82 17.16
C LEU A 70 3.75 30.06 17.08
N ASN A 71 2.67 30.70 17.53
CA ASN A 71 1.36 30.10 17.69
C ASN A 71 0.38 30.67 16.65
N LEU A 72 -0.18 29.81 15.81
CA LEU A 72 -1.26 30.11 14.89
C LEU A 72 -2.57 29.58 15.49
N GLY A 73 -3.29 30.43 16.22
CA GLY A 73 -4.58 30.07 16.83
C GLY A 73 -5.71 30.09 15.81
N LEU A 74 -5.73 31.14 15.01
CA LEU A 74 -6.70 31.42 13.96
C LEU A 74 -6.03 32.31 12.92
N GLY A 75 -5.57 31.73 11.81
CA GLY A 75 -4.99 32.55 10.77
C GLY A 75 -3.89 31.88 9.97
N THR A 76 -3.25 32.71 9.16
CA THR A 76 -2.26 32.26 8.19
C THR A 76 -0.92 32.92 8.46
N LEU A 77 0.13 32.11 8.53
CA LEU A 77 1.52 32.56 8.35
C LEU A 77 1.98 32.14 6.96
N ARG A 78 2.41 33.12 6.17
CA ARG A 78 2.99 32.91 4.85
C ARG A 78 4.44 33.37 4.83
N VAL A 79 5.36 32.51 4.42
CA VAL A 79 6.79 32.76 4.27
C VAL A 79 7.16 32.57 2.81
N GLU A 80 7.56 33.66 2.14
CA GLU A 80 7.73 33.64 0.69
C GLU A 80 8.94 34.47 0.21
N ASP A 81 9.35 34.27 -1.03
CA ASP A 81 10.39 35.04 -1.72
C ASP A 81 11.75 35.04 -0.99
N GLY A 82 12.14 33.90 -0.43
CA GLY A 82 13.44 33.75 0.25
C GLY A 82 13.45 34.10 1.73
N ALA A 83 12.30 34.42 2.33
CA ALA A 83 12.19 34.85 3.72
C ALA A 83 12.43 33.70 4.73
N LEU A 84 12.65 34.05 5.99
CA LEU A 84 12.84 33.13 7.11
C LEU A 84 11.80 33.36 8.20
N ALA A 85 11.18 32.28 8.65
CA ALA A 85 10.49 32.24 9.95
C ALA A 85 11.16 31.20 10.85
N SER A 86 11.46 31.58 12.10
CA SER A 86 12.08 30.65 13.05
C SER A 86 11.46 30.72 14.44
N ALA A 87 11.37 29.56 15.11
CA ALA A 87 10.89 29.46 16.48
C ALA A 87 11.47 28.21 17.16
N LYS A 88 11.48 28.18 18.49
CA LYS A 88 11.73 26.93 19.22
C LYS A 88 10.59 25.94 18.98
N GLU A 89 9.35 26.41 19.06
CA GLU A 89 8.16 25.62 18.79
C GLU A 89 7.21 26.37 17.86
N ILE A 90 6.71 25.67 16.84
CA ILE A 90 5.66 26.19 15.96
C ILE A 90 4.41 25.34 16.18
N VAL A 91 3.30 25.99 16.52
CA VAL A 91 2.01 25.35 16.73
C VAL A 91 0.97 25.94 15.78
N VAL A 92 0.41 25.11 14.91
CA VAL A 92 -0.60 25.50 13.93
C VAL A 92 -1.93 24.87 14.32
N GLY A 93 -2.95 25.70 14.58
CA GLY A 93 -4.29 25.25 14.95
C GLY A 93 -4.43 24.88 16.42
N THR A 94 -4.43 25.91 17.26
CA THR A 94 -4.65 25.77 18.72
C THR A 94 -6.11 25.98 19.11
N THR A 95 -7.00 26.28 18.16
CA THR A 95 -8.39 26.63 18.45
C THR A 95 -9.34 25.67 17.72
N ARG A 96 -10.13 24.97 18.49
CA ARG A 96 -11.10 23.97 17.99
C ARG A 96 -12.08 24.55 16.98
N GLY A 97 -12.24 23.84 15.85
CA GLY A 97 -13.24 24.12 14.83
C GLY A 97 -12.86 25.26 13.88
N TYR A 98 -11.62 25.75 13.93
CA TYR A 98 -11.17 26.88 13.10
C TYR A 98 -9.93 26.55 12.28
N ASP A 99 -9.77 27.28 11.18
CA ASP A 99 -8.72 27.05 10.20
C ASP A 99 -7.44 27.84 10.55
N SER A 100 -6.31 27.17 10.49
CA SER A 100 -4.98 27.79 10.65
C SER A 100 -4.02 27.21 9.61
N HIS A 101 -3.22 28.08 9.00
CA HIS A 101 -2.38 27.69 7.89
C HIS A 101 -0.95 28.18 8.04
N LEU A 102 0.02 27.27 7.94
CA LEU A 102 1.42 27.59 7.74
C LEU A 102 1.80 27.29 6.29
N ILE A 103 2.23 28.30 5.55
CA ILE A 103 2.59 28.19 4.14
C ILE A 103 4.02 28.70 3.97
N ALA A 104 4.91 27.83 3.50
CA ALA A 104 6.25 28.19 3.03
C ALA A 104 6.30 27.97 1.52
N THR A 105 6.57 29.02 0.76
CA THR A 105 6.53 28.97 -0.71
C THR A 105 7.68 29.75 -1.34
N GLY A 106 8.13 29.28 -2.48
CA GLY A 106 9.19 29.92 -3.26
C GLY A 106 10.61 29.50 -2.84
N ALA A 107 11.48 29.40 -3.82
CA ALA A 107 12.87 29.02 -3.63
C ALA A 107 13.59 29.96 -2.65
N GLY A 108 14.36 29.41 -1.71
CA GLY A 108 15.05 30.13 -0.67
C GLY A 108 14.23 30.43 0.59
N SER A 109 12.89 30.33 0.54
CA SER A 109 12.02 30.50 1.71
C SER A 109 12.25 29.37 2.70
N ARG A 110 12.35 29.71 3.98
CA ARG A 110 12.69 28.75 5.03
C ARG A 110 11.84 28.92 6.27
N VAL A 111 11.42 27.79 6.82
CA VAL A 111 10.84 27.73 8.16
C VAL A 111 11.70 26.80 9.01
N VAL A 112 12.08 27.24 10.20
CA VAL A 112 12.96 26.48 11.09
C VAL A 112 12.34 26.39 12.49
N SER A 113 12.25 25.17 13.02
CA SER A 113 11.76 24.94 14.39
C SER A 113 12.51 23.79 15.05
N ASN A 114 12.45 23.75 16.39
CA ASN A 114 12.87 22.54 17.11
C ASN A 114 11.72 21.53 17.17
N PHE A 115 10.49 22.04 17.38
CA PHE A 115 9.26 21.22 17.41
C PHE A 115 8.21 21.85 16.51
N LEU A 116 7.42 20.99 15.85
CA LEU A 116 6.30 21.42 15.02
C LEU A 116 5.06 20.60 15.33
N SER A 117 3.95 21.28 15.56
CA SER A 117 2.65 20.62 15.73
C SER A 117 1.60 21.28 14.84
N VAL A 118 0.86 20.48 14.09
CA VAL A 118 -0.22 20.94 13.21
C VAL A 118 -1.50 20.24 13.63
N GLY A 119 -2.55 21.02 13.99
CA GLY A 119 -3.82 20.48 14.44
C GLY A 119 -3.76 19.89 15.86
N THR A 120 -3.36 20.70 16.83
CA THR A 120 -3.20 20.23 18.22
C THR A 120 -4.49 20.13 19.00
N ASP A 121 -5.54 20.84 18.58
CA ASP A 121 -6.85 20.79 19.24
C ASP A 121 -7.85 20.01 18.39
N LEU A 122 -8.81 19.40 19.06
CA LEU A 122 -9.86 18.58 18.46
C LEU A 122 -10.69 19.39 17.45
N GLY A 123 -10.73 18.94 16.19
CA GLY A 123 -11.51 19.59 15.13
C GLY A 123 -10.89 20.89 14.60
N ALA A 124 -9.60 21.15 14.86
CA ALA A 124 -8.88 22.24 14.19
C ALA A 124 -8.55 21.83 12.74
N ARG A 125 -9.09 22.57 11.78
CA ARG A 125 -8.77 22.41 10.35
C ARG A 125 -7.45 23.10 10.05
N SER A 126 -6.36 22.44 10.32
CA SER A 126 -5.05 23.06 10.19
C SER A 126 -4.28 22.46 9.04
N SER A 127 -3.53 23.30 8.33
CA SER A 127 -2.68 22.84 7.26
C SER A 127 -1.26 23.37 7.35
N LEU A 128 -0.34 22.54 6.87
CA LEU A 128 1.04 22.87 6.56
C LEU A 128 1.24 22.69 5.07
N ASN A 129 1.72 23.73 4.39
CA ASN A 129 2.09 23.65 2.98
C ASN A 129 3.55 24.08 2.82
N VAL A 130 4.35 23.26 2.16
CA VAL A 130 5.72 23.54 1.76
C VAL A 130 5.78 23.35 0.24
N GLU A 131 5.96 24.45 -0.49
CA GLU A 131 5.75 24.44 -1.94
C GLU A 131 6.76 25.30 -2.69
N ASP A 132 6.89 25.08 -3.99
CA ASP A 132 7.68 25.91 -4.91
C ASP A 132 9.15 26.06 -4.51
N GLY A 133 9.77 25.02 -3.98
CA GLY A 133 11.17 24.99 -3.61
C GLY A 133 11.49 25.54 -2.21
N ALA A 134 10.48 25.77 -1.37
CA ALA A 134 10.68 26.16 0.03
C ALA A 134 11.19 24.99 0.90
N VAL A 135 11.84 25.31 2.02
CA VAL A 135 12.40 24.31 2.94
C VAL A 135 11.89 24.52 4.36
N LEU A 136 11.34 23.46 4.94
CA LEU A 136 11.00 23.36 6.36
C LEU A 136 11.98 22.44 7.08
N ASN A 137 12.60 22.92 8.15
CA ASN A 137 13.46 22.12 9.01
C ASN A 137 12.90 22.06 10.43
N THR A 138 12.62 20.88 10.93
CA THR A 138 12.25 20.61 12.32
C THR A 138 13.38 19.79 12.95
N THR A 139 14.10 20.38 13.91
CA THR A 139 15.31 19.77 14.48
C THR A 139 15.01 18.48 15.25
N TYR A 140 13.89 18.46 15.98
CA TYR A 140 13.48 17.30 16.79
C TYR A 140 12.21 16.67 16.24
N ASP A 141 11.10 16.84 16.90
CA ASP A 141 9.88 16.09 16.65
C ASP A 141 8.81 16.94 15.95
N ALA A 142 8.07 16.29 15.07
CA ALA A 142 6.91 16.88 14.40
C ALA A 142 5.68 16.00 14.58
N ARG A 143 4.49 16.65 14.59
CA ARG A 143 3.21 15.96 14.69
C ARG A 143 2.16 16.60 13.80
N ILE A 144 1.43 15.79 13.07
CA ILE A 144 0.25 16.19 12.30
C ILE A 144 -0.97 15.52 12.92
N GLY A 145 -1.87 16.33 13.46
CA GLY A 145 -3.06 15.85 14.15
C GLY A 145 -2.89 15.67 15.66
N ASN A 146 -4.00 15.31 16.31
CA ASN A 146 -4.06 15.06 17.75
C ASN A 146 -4.37 13.58 18.00
N GLY A 147 -3.52 12.90 18.78
CA GLY A 147 -3.67 11.49 19.12
C GLY A 147 -4.79 11.17 20.13
N THR A 148 -5.58 12.16 20.56
CA THR A 148 -6.63 11.97 21.57
C THR A 148 -7.93 12.62 21.14
N GLY A 149 -8.92 11.84 20.72
CA GLY A 149 -10.24 12.40 20.44
C GLY A 149 -11.19 11.47 19.70
N PRO A 150 -12.50 11.77 19.71
CA PRO A 150 -13.48 11.05 18.92
C PRO A 150 -13.19 11.25 17.44
N ALA A 151 -13.65 10.31 16.62
CA ALA A 151 -13.52 10.32 15.17
C ALA A 151 -13.83 11.70 14.59
N GLU A 152 -12.81 12.34 14.02
CA GLU A 152 -13.02 13.53 13.20
C GLU A 152 -13.49 13.08 11.83
N THR A 153 -14.42 13.81 11.24
CA THR A 153 -14.80 13.59 9.85
C THR A 153 -13.62 14.00 8.95
N ASP A 154 -13.43 13.36 7.81
CA ASP A 154 -12.35 13.66 6.85
C ASP A 154 -12.19 15.16 6.54
N ALA A 155 -13.29 15.90 6.56
CA ALA A 155 -13.31 17.34 6.33
C ALA A 155 -12.63 18.19 7.42
N LEU A 156 -12.33 17.61 8.59
CA LEU A 156 -11.77 18.30 9.76
C LEU A 156 -10.35 17.86 10.10
N SER A 157 -9.72 17.07 9.22
CA SER A 157 -8.40 16.50 9.48
C SER A 157 -7.27 17.47 9.21
N PRO A 158 -6.32 17.56 10.13
CA PRO A 158 -5.07 18.25 9.85
C PRO A 158 -4.31 17.57 8.70
N LYS A 159 -3.75 18.40 7.83
CA LYS A 159 -3.03 17.93 6.67
C LYS A 159 -1.72 18.67 6.45
N ALA A 160 -0.66 17.94 6.14
CA ALA A 160 0.57 18.49 5.61
C ALA A 160 0.70 18.15 4.12
N THR A 161 1.16 19.11 3.32
CA THR A 161 1.47 18.92 1.90
C THR A 161 2.85 19.48 1.61
N VAL A 162 3.71 18.65 1.06
CA VAL A 162 5.01 19.06 0.53
C VAL A 162 4.99 18.78 -0.97
N THR A 163 5.03 19.83 -1.79
CA THR A 163 4.81 19.70 -3.23
C THR A 163 5.75 20.57 -4.04
N GLY A 164 6.08 20.15 -5.24
CA GLY A 164 6.92 20.86 -6.18
C GLY A 164 8.41 20.56 -6.03
N SER A 165 9.10 20.55 -7.14
CA SER A 165 10.53 20.27 -7.22
C SER A 165 11.34 21.23 -6.33
N GLY A 166 12.23 20.68 -5.52
CA GLY A 166 13.07 21.44 -4.57
C GLY A 166 12.41 21.71 -3.21
N SER A 167 11.10 21.49 -3.07
CA SER A 167 10.41 21.61 -1.78
C SER A 167 10.82 20.48 -0.83
N GLN A 168 11.13 20.82 0.42
CA GLN A 168 11.64 19.85 1.38
C GLN A 168 11.07 20.06 2.78
N TRP A 169 10.80 18.95 3.46
CA TRP A 169 10.58 18.94 4.91
C TRP A 169 11.53 17.94 5.56
N ASN A 170 12.37 18.42 6.45
CA ASN A 170 13.33 17.61 7.18
C ASN A 170 12.95 17.60 8.67
N VAL A 171 12.73 16.40 9.24
CA VAL A 171 12.45 16.16 10.65
C VAL A 171 13.61 15.36 11.24
N GLY A 172 14.36 15.95 12.15
CA GLY A 172 15.59 15.34 12.66
C GLY A 172 15.37 14.13 13.54
N ARG A 173 14.20 13.99 14.20
CA ARG A 173 13.87 12.83 15.04
C ARG A 173 12.58 12.16 14.58
N ALA A 174 11.48 12.35 15.28
CA ALA A 174 10.25 11.60 15.02
C ALA A 174 9.17 12.46 14.36
N LEU A 175 8.51 11.90 13.35
CA LEU A 175 7.25 12.41 12.80
C LEU A 175 6.12 11.47 13.20
N THR A 176 5.06 12.02 13.83
CA THR A 176 3.86 11.26 14.16
C THR A 176 2.68 11.79 13.35
N LEU A 177 2.05 10.91 12.58
CA LEU A 177 0.87 11.23 11.79
C LEU A 177 -0.40 10.69 12.45
N TYR A 178 -1.28 11.59 12.85
CA TYR A 178 -2.69 11.32 13.18
C TYR A 178 -3.63 11.95 12.14
N GLY A 179 -3.10 12.70 11.20
CA GLY A 179 -3.70 13.26 10.00
C GLY A 179 -2.93 12.82 8.77
N ASP A 180 -3.06 13.58 7.68
CA ASP A 180 -2.52 13.20 6.38
C ASP A 180 -1.24 13.96 6.03
N LEU A 181 -0.34 13.28 5.34
CA LEU A 181 0.86 13.87 4.72
C LEU A 181 0.91 13.49 3.24
N ASP A 182 0.89 14.48 2.38
CA ASP A 182 1.11 14.31 0.95
C ASP A 182 2.50 14.82 0.54
N VAL A 183 3.26 13.98 -0.16
CA VAL A 183 4.57 14.31 -0.77
C VAL A 183 4.42 14.19 -2.28
N LEU A 184 4.38 15.32 -2.99
CA LEU A 184 3.92 15.39 -4.36
C LEU A 184 4.90 16.12 -5.29
N ASP A 185 4.80 15.83 -6.57
CA ASP A 185 5.36 16.64 -7.67
C ASP A 185 6.86 16.96 -7.53
N GLY A 186 7.64 15.95 -7.14
CA GLY A 186 9.10 16.07 -7.02
C GLY A 186 9.61 16.63 -5.69
N ALA A 187 8.75 16.72 -4.68
CA ALA A 187 9.13 17.15 -3.33
C ALA A 187 9.82 16.03 -2.53
N ALA A 188 10.48 16.40 -1.44
CA ALA A 188 11.15 15.46 -0.56
C ALA A 188 10.77 15.65 0.93
N VAL A 189 10.52 14.55 1.62
CA VAL A 189 10.37 14.51 3.08
C VAL A 189 11.37 13.52 3.66
N ASN A 190 12.19 13.99 4.61
CA ASN A 190 13.20 13.18 5.28
C ASN A 190 12.95 13.20 6.78
N VAL A 191 12.90 12.05 7.42
CA VAL A 191 12.62 11.92 8.85
C VAL A 191 13.59 10.96 9.54
N GLY A 192 13.85 11.18 10.83
CA GLY A 192 14.60 10.21 11.64
C GLY A 192 13.81 8.93 11.85
N SER A 193 12.53 9.06 12.19
CA SER A 193 11.55 7.96 12.30
C SER A 193 10.15 8.46 11.98
N ILE A 194 9.23 7.56 11.64
CA ILE A 194 7.83 7.91 11.45
C ILE A 194 6.90 6.84 12.02
N GLU A 195 5.80 7.31 12.56
CA GLU A 195 4.63 6.52 12.90
C GLU A 195 3.43 7.04 12.11
N VAL A 196 2.87 6.21 11.24
CA VAL A 196 1.62 6.46 10.52
C VAL A 196 0.51 5.76 11.30
N ALA A 197 -0.09 6.48 12.23
CA ALA A 197 -1.04 5.93 13.16
C ALA A 197 -2.30 6.80 13.19
N GLY A 198 -3.44 6.18 13.01
CA GLY A 198 -4.71 6.78 13.42
C GLY A 198 -4.80 6.85 14.94
N VAL A 199 -5.83 7.50 15.45
CA VAL A 199 -6.10 7.57 16.89
C VAL A 199 -6.67 6.23 17.35
N SER A 200 -6.19 5.71 18.47
CA SER A 200 -6.74 4.49 19.08
C SER A 200 -8.26 4.65 19.33
N GLY A 201 -9.05 3.73 18.77
CA GLY A 201 -10.52 3.81 18.80
C GLY A 201 -11.15 4.82 17.84
N ALA A 202 -10.35 5.57 17.06
CA ALA A 202 -10.84 6.46 16.04
C ALA A 202 -11.25 5.70 14.78
N GLN A 203 -12.24 6.23 14.09
CA GLN A 203 -12.69 5.69 12.80
C GLN A 203 -11.86 6.19 11.63
N LYS A 204 -11.03 7.22 11.83
CA LYS A 204 -10.25 7.86 10.79
C LYS A 204 -8.92 7.16 10.52
N THR A 205 -8.55 7.13 9.25
CA THR A 205 -7.24 6.67 8.76
C THR A 205 -6.26 7.85 8.66
N ALA A 206 -5.03 7.68 9.16
CA ALA A 206 -3.90 8.54 8.83
C ALA A 206 -3.25 8.04 7.54
N GLU A 207 -3.03 8.92 6.56
CA GLU A 207 -2.46 8.54 5.28
C GLU A 207 -1.15 9.29 4.99
N LEU A 208 -0.10 8.54 4.63
CA LEU A 208 1.11 9.06 3.99
C LEU A 208 1.04 8.74 2.50
N VAL A 209 0.98 9.76 1.66
CA VAL A 209 1.00 9.63 0.20
C VAL A 209 2.33 10.11 -0.36
N VAL A 210 2.96 9.30 -1.19
CA VAL A 210 4.13 9.68 -1.98
C VAL A 210 3.78 9.47 -3.44
N ALA A 211 3.56 10.58 -4.17
CA ALA A 211 3.06 10.52 -5.53
C ALA A 211 3.74 11.53 -6.47
N GLY A 212 3.88 11.15 -7.72
CA GLY A 212 4.50 11.96 -8.76
C GLY A 212 5.99 11.70 -8.91
N GLU A 213 6.46 11.76 -10.14
CA GLU A 213 7.87 11.53 -10.49
C GLU A 213 8.79 12.47 -9.71
N GLY A 214 9.84 11.93 -9.12
CA GLY A 214 10.81 12.67 -8.30
C GLY A 214 10.39 12.91 -6.85
N SER A 215 9.13 12.65 -6.48
CA SER A 215 8.67 12.73 -5.09
C SER A 215 9.32 11.65 -4.24
N ARG A 216 9.79 12.00 -3.04
CA ARG A 216 10.53 11.06 -2.17
C ARG A 216 10.15 11.21 -0.71
N PHE A 217 9.94 10.08 -0.08
CA PHE A 217 9.87 9.98 1.38
C PHE A 217 10.99 9.06 1.87
N THR A 218 11.77 9.51 2.86
CA THR A 218 12.85 8.73 3.44
C THR A 218 12.78 8.78 4.96
N SER A 219 12.73 7.62 5.61
CA SER A 219 12.93 7.45 7.04
C SER A 219 14.30 6.84 7.31
N ALA A 220 15.03 7.37 8.29
CA ALA A 220 16.32 6.80 8.70
C ALA A 220 16.19 5.53 9.55
N SER A 221 14.97 5.21 10.02
CA SER A 221 14.68 4.00 10.79
C SER A 221 13.39 3.34 10.29
N SER A 222 13.00 2.24 10.94
CA SER A 222 11.75 1.53 10.62
C SER A 222 10.54 2.45 10.66
N VAL A 223 9.59 2.16 9.78
CA VAL A 223 8.32 2.88 9.64
C VAL A 223 7.20 2.02 10.20
N ASN A 224 6.45 2.53 11.17
CA ASN A 224 5.28 1.86 11.73
C ASN A 224 3.99 2.39 11.11
N VAL A 225 3.12 1.49 10.66
CA VAL A 225 1.85 1.82 10.02
C VAL A 225 0.71 1.09 10.72
N GLY A 226 -0.16 1.85 11.39
CA GLY A 226 -1.32 1.30 12.09
C GLY A 226 -1.02 0.63 13.42
N ASP A 227 0.00 1.09 14.17
CA ASP A 227 0.35 0.53 15.48
C ASP A 227 -0.66 0.92 16.58
N TYR A 228 -1.19 2.14 16.55
CA TYR A 228 -2.17 2.63 17.53
C TYR A 228 -3.54 2.98 16.91
N GLY A 229 -3.78 2.67 15.65
CA GLY A 229 -5.01 3.00 14.96
C GLY A 229 -5.03 2.47 13.54
N LYS A 230 -5.49 3.30 12.61
CA LYS A 230 -5.58 2.96 11.19
C LYS A 230 -4.56 3.80 10.41
N GLY A 231 -3.60 3.16 9.78
CA GLY A 231 -2.57 3.83 8.99
C GLY A 231 -2.47 3.29 7.57
N VAL A 232 -2.22 4.17 6.61
CA VAL A 232 -1.98 3.82 5.21
C VAL A 232 -0.74 4.51 4.69
N VAL A 233 0.09 3.79 3.97
CA VAL A 233 1.15 4.33 3.13
C VAL A 233 0.78 4.04 1.68
N SER A 234 0.59 5.10 0.88
CA SER A 234 0.28 5.04 -0.54
C SER A 234 1.47 5.52 -1.36
N VAL A 235 1.97 4.68 -2.26
CA VAL A 235 3.12 4.99 -3.13
C VAL A 235 2.69 4.82 -4.59
N MET A 236 2.64 5.93 -5.33
CA MET A 236 2.01 5.93 -6.65
C MET A 236 2.64 6.92 -7.63
N ASP A 237 2.31 6.79 -8.89
CA ASP A 237 2.68 7.72 -9.97
C ASP A 237 4.17 8.07 -10.01
N GLY A 238 5.05 7.08 -9.80
CA GLY A 238 6.50 7.26 -9.81
C GLY A 238 7.09 7.83 -8.51
N GLY A 239 6.30 8.04 -7.47
CA GLY A 239 6.80 8.41 -6.14
C GLY A 239 7.69 7.32 -5.55
N ALA A 240 8.66 7.69 -4.72
CA ALA A 240 9.63 6.78 -4.13
C ALA A 240 9.59 6.81 -2.59
N PHE A 241 9.52 5.64 -1.98
CA PHE A 241 9.49 5.45 -0.52
C PHE A 241 10.71 4.63 -0.06
N SER A 242 11.34 5.06 1.05
CA SER A 242 12.44 4.33 1.67
C SER A 242 12.36 4.35 3.19
N ALA A 243 12.61 3.21 3.82
CA ALA A 243 12.84 3.08 5.26
C ALA A 243 14.34 2.98 5.62
N GLY A 244 15.23 3.51 4.75
CA GLY A 244 16.66 3.58 5.00
C GLY A 244 17.34 2.22 5.20
N GLY A 245 16.87 1.17 4.56
CA GLY A 245 17.35 -0.21 4.73
C GLY A 245 16.77 -0.93 5.96
N ASN A 246 15.75 -0.38 6.60
CA ASN A 246 15.02 -0.96 7.72
C ASN A 246 13.66 -1.55 7.27
N GLU A 247 12.75 -1.75 8.20
CA GLU A 247 11.44 -2.34 7.94
C GLU A 247 10.32 -1.30 7.78
N LEU A 248 9.40 -1.56 6.86
CA LEU A 248 8.05 -1.04 6.87
C LEU A 248 7.16 -2.06 7.61
N ILE A 249 6.76 -1.71 8.82
CA ILE A 249 5.99 -2.56 9.71
C ILE A 249 4.51 -2.20 9.57
N ILE A 250 3.69 -3.16 9.18
CA ILE A 250 2.28 -2.97 8.87
C ILE A 250 1.42 -3.70 9.88
N GLY A 251 0.56 -2.96 10.58
CA GLY A 251 -0.31 -3.48 11.63
C GLY A 251 0.43 -3.83 12.92
N THR A 252 -0.31 -4.28 13.92
CA THR A 252 0.22 -4.70 15.22
C THR A 252 -0.59 -5.88 15.77
N THR A 253 0.05 -6.68 16.60
CA THR A 253 -0.61 -7.78 17.33
C THR A 253 -1.37 -7.33 18.58
N SER A 254 -1.28 -6.06 18.95
CA SER A 254 -1.66 -5.61 20.30
C SER A 254 -3.14 -5.23 20.49
N SER A 255 -3.93 -5.02 19.44
CA SER A 255 -5.38 -4.82 19.57
C SER A 255 -6.15 -5.03 18.25
N GLY A 256 -7.35 -5.58 18.32
CA GLY A 256 -8.18 -5.94 17.16
C GLY A 256 -8.76 -4.78 16.34
N SER A 257 -8.46 -3.51 16.66
CA SER A 257 -8.88 -2.33 15.89
C SER A 257 -7.76 -1.65 15.14
N ASN A 258 -6.51 -2.01 15.40
CA ASN A 258 -5.35 -1.42 14.76
C ASN A 258 -5.09 -2.09 13.41
N ARG A 259 -4.94 -1.28 12.37
CA ARG A 259 -4.78 -1.78 10.99
C ARG A 259 -3.78 -0.94 10.24
N GLY A 260 -2.99 -1.62 9.43
CA GLY A 260 -2.05 -0.98 8.53
C GLY A 260 -2.22 -1.44 7.09
N ALA A 261 -1.94 -0.56 6.15
CA ALA A 261 -1.88 -0.92 4.74
C ALA A 261 -0.72 -0.23 4.02
N LEU A 262 -0.08 -0.97 3.13
CA LEU A 262 0.73 -0.45 2.04
C LEU A 262 -0.09 -0.58 0.77
N ILE A 263 -0.22 0.50 0.00
CA ILE A 263 -0.94 0.51 -1.26
C ILE A 263 -0.01 1.04 -2.35
N VAL A 264 0.20 0.27 -3.38
CA VAL A 264 1.02 0.64 -4.55
C VAL A 264 0.10 0.94 -5.72
N GLY A 265 0.16 2.18 -6.23
CA GLY A 265 -0.55 2.63 -7.43
C GLY A 265 -1.87 3.35 -7.19
N SER A 266 -2.33 3.48 -5.96
CA SER A 266 -3.50 4.30 -5.63
C SER A 266 -3.48 4.79 -4.19
N ARG A 267 -4.37 5.72 -3.86
CA ARG A 267 -4.72 6.01 -2.47
C ARG A 267 -5.62 4.94 -1.89
N GLY A 268 -5.78 4.93 -0.58
CA GLY A 268 -6.74 4.08 0.10
C GLY A 268 -7.14 4.57 1.47
N ASN A 269 -8.23 4.00 1.99
CA ASN A 269 -8.81 4.37 3.26
C ASN A 269 -9.28 3.13 4.02
N LEU A 270 -9.00 3.09 5.32
CA LEU A 270 -9.41 2.03 6.25
C LEU A 270 -10.69 2.38 7.04
N ASP A 271 -11.34 3.51 6.74
CA ASP A 271 -12.46 4.06 7.53
C ASP A 271 -13.83 3.43 7.26
N THR A 272 -13.91 2.39 6.45
CA THR A 272 -15.16 1.77 6.03
C THR A 272 -15.86 1.02 7.18
N GLY A 273 -16.60 1.73 8.01
CA GLY A 273 -17.63 1.17 8.90
C GLY A 273 -17.15 0.55 10.22
N THR A 274 -18.11 0.08 11.00
CA THR A 274 -17.93 -0.62 12.27
C THR A 274 -17.70 -2.12 12.04
N GLY A 275 -16.53 -2.52 11.55
CA GLY A 275 -16.21 -3.93 11.33
C GLY A 275 -14.80 -4.13 10.79
N LEU A 276 -14.41 -5.39 10.66
CA LEU A 276 -13.16 -5.80 10.01
C LEU A 276 -13.35 -5.71 8.47
N THR A 277 -13.43 -4.50 7.94
CA THR A 277 -13.59 -4.27 6.50
C THR A 277 -12.24 -3.98 5.86
N GLU A 278 -12.08 -4.47 4.64
CA GLU A 278 -10.89 -4.22 3.82
C GLU A 278 -10.76 -2.73 3.48
N PRO A 279 -9.55 -2.26 3.15
CA PRO A 279 -9.33 -0.91 2.64
C PRO A 279 -10.23 -0.59 1.43
N THR A 280 -10.76 0.61 1.41
CA THR A 280 -11.36 1.17 0.19
C THR A 280 -10.24 1.75 -0.68
N LEU A 281 -10.14 1.32 -1.92
CA LEU A 281 -9.11 1.78 -2.85
C LEU A 281 -9.62 2.94 -3.71
N GLY A 282 -8.75 3.90 -3.97
CA GLY A 282 -8.93 4.90 -5.02
C GLY A 282 -8.79 4.28 -6.42
N ALA A 283 -8.98 5.10 -7.45
CA ALA A 283 -8.73 4.68 -8.83
C ALA A 283 -7.25 4.29 -9.01
N ALA A 284 -7.01 3.22 -9.77
CA ALA A 284 -5.65 2.79 -10.09
C ALA A 284 -4.92 3.85 -10.94
N GLY A 285 -3.71 4.18 -10.54
CA GLY A 285 -2.75 5.04 -11.25
C GLY A 285 -1.47 4.28 -11.59
N GLY A 286 -0.40 5.00 -11.90
CA GLY A 286 0.93 4.41 -12.05
C GLY A 286 1.44 3.88 -10.71
N ALA A 287 2.24 2.81 -10.74
CA ALA A 287 2.89 2.34 -9.53
C ALA A 287 3.95 3.34 -9.05
N GLY A 288 4.17 3.38 -7.75
CA GLY A 288 5.35 3.98 -7.15
C GLY A 288 6.41 2.92 -6.85
N THR A 289 7.54 3.33 -6.31
CA THR A 289 8.67 2.46 -6.00
C THR A 289 9.00 2.45 -4.51
N LEU A 290 9.36 1.28 -4.00
CA LEU A 290 9.96 1.16 -2.68
C LEU A 290 11.44 0.84 -2.84
N ASP A 291 12.28 1.43 -1.98
CA ASP A 291 13.69 1.06 -1.89
C ASP A 291 13.81 -0.46 -1.67
N ALA A 292 14.58 -1.13 -2.52
CA ALA A 292 14.72 -2.59 -2.51
C ALA A 292 15.24 -3.15 -1.17
N ASN A 293 15.91 -2.34 -0.36
CA ASN A 293 16.39 -2.72 0.97
C ASN A 293 15.33 -2.53 2.08
N THR A 294 14.17 -1.94 1.77
CA THR A 294 13.06 -1.82 2.72
C THR A 294 12.34 -3.17 2.80
N ALA A 295 12.45 -3.87 3.92
CA ALA A 295 11.69 -5.09 4.16
C ALA A 295 10.25 -4.75 4.60
N ILE A 296 9.27 -5.54 4.17
CA ILE A 296 7.87 -5.41 4.55
C ILE A 296 7.56 -6.46 5.62
N SER A 297 7.11 -6.03 6.79
CA SER A 297 6.79 -6.89 7.93
C SER A 297 5.31 -6.78 8.29
N LEU A 298 4.53 -7.82 8.03
CA LEU A 298 3.11 -7.90 8.33
C LEU A 298 2.91 -8.41 9.76
N ARG A 299 2.38 -7.59 10.66
CA ARG A 299 2.27 -7.92 12.09
C ARG A 299 0.85 -7.90 12.66
N GLY A 300 -0.13 -7.50 11.87
CA GLY A 300 -1.53 -7.38 12.30
C GLY A 300 -2.39 -8.62 12.02
N GLY A 301 -1.82 -9.71 11.54
CA GLY A 301 -2.57 -10.90 11.13
C GLY A 301 -3.46 -10.65 9.90
N LEU A 302 -4.32 -11.62 9.57
CA LEU A 302 -5.17 -11.62 8.36
C LEU A 302 -6.15 -10.43 8.26
N PHE A 303 -6.47 -9.77 9.37
CA PHE A 303 -7.44 -8.67 9.38
C PHE A 303 -6.83 -7.32 9.79
N GLY A 304 -5.52 -7.28 9.97
CA GLY A 304 -4.81 -6.09 10.46
C GLY A 304 -3.68 -5.58 9.57
N SER A 305 -3.20 -6.38 8.62
CA SER A 305 -2.09 -6.03 7.74
C SER A 305 -2.42 -6.31 6.28
N TYR A 306 -2.28 -5.27 5.44
CA TYR A 306 -2.62 -5.36 4.03
C TYR A 306 -1.49 -4.81 3.15
N VAL A 307 -1.20 -5.50 2.04
CA VAL A 307 -0.44 -4.98 0.92
C VAL A 307 -1.31 -5.06 -0.32
N TYR A 308 -1.60 -3.92 -0.93
CA TYR A 308 -2.38 -3.83 -2.16
C TYR A 308 -1.51 -3.37 -3.32
N PHE A 309 -1.65 -4.06 -4.42
CA PHE A 309 -1.18 -3.63 -5.73
C PHE A 309 -2.41 -3.22 -6.55
N ASN A 310 -2.61 -1.92 -6.71
CA ASN A 310 -3.73 -1.35 -7.45
C ASN A 310 -3.20 -0.28 -8.42
N HIS A 311 -2.59 -0.74 -9.49
CA HIS A 311 -1.92 0.10 -10.47
C HIS A 311 -2.32 -0.27 -11.91
N THR A 312 -1.86 0.53 -12.86
CA THR A 312 -2.13 0.33 -14.29
C THR A 312 -0.96 -0.27 -15.05
N ASP A 313 0.19 -0.48 -14.39
CA ASP A 313 1.40 -0.98 -15.05
C ASP A 313 1.27 -2.45 -15.44
N GLU A 314 1.77 -2.79 -16.64
CA GLU A 314 1.72 -4.15 -17.17
C GLU A 314 2.93 -5.02 -16.78
N ASN A 315 3.98 -4.43 -16.19
CA ASN A 315 5.23 -5.12 -15.86
C ASN A 315 5.86 -4.60 -14.56
N TYR A 316 5.06 -4.35 -13.53
CA TYR A 316 5.57 -3.90 -12.24
C TYR A 316 6.26 -5.06 -11.50
N VAL A 317 7.50 -4.82 -11.06
CA VAL A 317 8.28 -5.81 -10.30
C VAL A 317 8.46 -5.33 -8.87
N PHE A 318 7.98 -6.12 -7.91
CA PHE A 318 8.12 -5.88 -6.48
C PHE A 318 9.16 -6.86 -5.90
N SER A 319 10.37 -6.35 -5.64
CA SER A 319 11.53 -7.15 -5.21
C SER A 319 11.80 -7.06 -3.70
N ASN A 320 10.95 -6.38 -2.94
CA ASN A 320 11.12 -6.22 -1.51
C ASN A 320 10.88 -7.55 -0.78
N LYS A 321 11.68 -7.80 0.25
CA LYS A 321 11.42 -8.89 1.18
C LYS A 321 10.07 -8.66 1.87
N MET A 322 9.24 -9.70 1.94
CA MET A 322 8.01 -9.69 2.72
C MET A 322 7.98 -10.85 3.72
N SER A 323 7.49 -10.59 4.92
CA SER A 323 7.36 -11.61 5.97
C SER A 323 6.14 -11.31 6.86
N GLY A 324 5.73 -12.32 7.64
CA GLY A 324 4.64 -12.20 8.62
C GLY A 324 3.27 -12.55 8.04
N GLU A 325 2.22 -12.25 8.81
CA GLU A 325 0.83 -12.64 8.54
C GLU A 325 -0.04 -11.47 8.11
N GLY A 326 -0.83 -11.65 7.06
CA GLY A 326 -1.71 -10.60 6.52
C GLY A 326 -2.33 -10.97 5.18
N GLU A 327 -2.71 -9.96 4.43
CA GLU A 327 -3.28 -10.08 3.10
C GLU A 327 -2.40 -9.37 2.07
N VAL A 328 -2.04 -10.06 1.00
CA VAL A 328 -1.37 -9.47 -0.19
C VAL A 328 -2.32 -9.60 -1.36
N ILE A 329 -2.74 -8.49 -1.92
CA ILE A 329 -3.85 -8.43 -2.87
C ILE A 329 -3.42 -7.66 -4.12
N ASN A 330 -3.53 -8.31 -5.28
CA ASN A 330 -3.46 -7.63 -6.56
C ASN A 330 -4.86 -7.28 -7.03
N ALA A 331 -5.21 -6.00 -7.01
CA ALA A 331 -6.52 -5.51 -7.39
C ALA A 331 -6.58 -5.08 -8.87
N SER A 332 -5.46 -4.61 -9.42
CA SER A 332 -5.32 -4.27 -10.84
C SER A 332 -3.84 -4.23 -11.27
N GLY A 333 -3.58 -4.16 -12.57
CA GLY A 333 -2.24 -4.18 -13.14
C GLY A 333 -1.60 -5.56 -13.13
N GLN A 334 -0.35 -5.63 -13.57
CA GLN A 334 0.44 -6.86 -13.51
C GLN A 334 1.62 -6.66 -12.55
N THR A 335 1.65 -7.44 -11.47
CA THR A 335 2.69 -7.41 -10.43
C THR A 335 3.46 -8.71 -10.43
N THR A 336 4.79 -8.63 -10.48
CA THR A 336 5.69 -9.78 -10.23
C THR A 336 6.31 -9.66 -8.85
N LEU A 337 6.06 -10.65 -8.00
CA LEU A 337 6.67 -10.77 -6.66
C LEU A 337 7.91 -11.68 -6.78
N ASN A 338 9.09 -11.09 -6.73
CA ASN A 338 10.37 -11.82 -6.85
C ASN A 338 11.36 -11.57 -5.72
N GLY A 339 10.94 -10.88 -4.65
CA GLY A 339 11.72 -10.71 -3.42
C GLY A 339 11.81 -11.99 -2.58
N ASP A 340 12.46 -11.92 -1.42
CA ASP A 340 12.45 -13.01 -0.44
C ASP A 340 11.07 -13.10 0.24
N LEU A 341 10.30 -14.11 -0.09
CA LEU A 341 8.96 -14.40 0.43
C LEU A 341 8.94 -15.62 1.37
N SER A 342 10.09 -16.19 1.70
CA SER A 342 10.17 -17.42 2.50
C SER A 342 9.56 -17.30 3.90
N GLY A 343 9.54 -16.10 4.46
CA GLY A 343 8.89 -15.78 5.75
C GLY A 343 7.45 -15.28 5.64
N LEU A 344 6.86 -15.24 4.43
CA LEU A 344 5.52 -14.71 4.21
C LEU A 344 4.46 -15.80 4.46
N LYS A 345 3.61 -15.57 5.46
CA LYS A 345 2.46 -16.41 5.82
C LYS A 345 1.12 -15.76 5.44
N ALA A 346 1.15 -14.71 4.65
CA ALA A 346 -0.03 -13.98 4.22
C ALA A 346 -0.83 -14.74 3.15
N ASN A 347 -2.13 -14.50 3.09
CA ASN A 347 -2.93 -14.89 1.94
C ASN A 347 -2.55 -14.03 0.74
N VAL A 348 -2.41 -14.64 -0.45
CA VAL A 348 -2.13 -13.93 -1.70
C VAL A 348 -3.33 -14.08 -2.64
N SER A 349 -3.93 -12.96 -3.02
CA SER A 349 -5.15 -12.91 -3.83
C SER A 349 -4.96 -12.12 -5.12
N ALA A 350 -5.38 -12.69 -6.25
CA ALA A 350 -5.60 -11.96 -7.50
C ALA A 350 -7.10 -11.64 -7.61
N ARG A 351 -7.48 -10.39 -7.36
CA ARG A 351 -8.88 -9.90 -7.46
C ARG A 351 -9.15 -9.10 -8.72
N GLY A 352 -8.12 -8.84 -9.50
CA GLY A 352 -8.09 -8.18 -10.79
C GLY A 352 -6.67 -8.15 -11.31
N GLY A 353 -6.50 -7.96 -12.63
CA GLY A 353 -5.18 -7.98 -13.26
C GLY A 353 -4.46 -9.32 -13.07
N LYS A 354 -3.14 -9.28 -12.96
CA LYS A 354 -2.28 -10.47 -12.86
C LYS A 354 -1.25 -10.31 -11.75
N VAL A 355 -1.14 -11.30 -10.85
CA VAL A 355 -0.01 -11.44 -9.94
C VAL A 355 0.82 -12.67 -10.29
N ILE A 356 2.14 -12.48 -10.42
CA ILE A 356 3.10 -13.53 -10.68
C ILE A 356 3.96 -13.73 -9.44
N ILE A 357 3.89 -14.92 -8.86
CA ILE A 357 4.71 -15.32 -7.71
C ILE A 357 5.93 -16.05 -8.27
N ALA A 358 7.07 -15.37 -8.25
CA ALA A 358 8.32 -15.84 -8.83
C ALA A 358 9.36 -16.31 -7.79
N SER A 359 9.05 -16.20 -6.50
CA SER A 359 9.89 -16.67 -5.38
C SER A 359 9.10 -17.58 -4.45
N ASP A 360 9.78 -18.50 -3.82
CA ASP A 360 9.17 -19.46 -2.89
C ASP A 360 8.53 -18.75 -1.69
N ILE A 361 7.33 -19.20 -1.32
CA ILE A 361 6.53 -18.63 -0.22
C ILE A 361 6.36 -19.67 0.87
N ASN A 362 6.49 -19.23 2.12
CA ASN A 362 6.18 -20.05 3.30
C ASN A 362 6.76 -21.47 3.21
N THR A 363 8.05 -21.57 2.90
CA THR A 363 8.75 -22.84 2.74
C THR A 363 9.32 -23.38 4.06
N GLN A 364 9.07 -22.70 5.18
CA GLN A 364 9.46 -23.19 6.49
C GLN A 364 8.54 -24.32 6.95
N PRO A 365 9.06 -25.42 7.45
CA PRO A 365 8.24 -26.52 7.95
C PRO A 365 7.38 -26.03 9.13
N GLU A 366 6.09 -26.10 8.95
CA GLU A 366 5.11 -25.70 9.97
C GLU A 366 4.78 -26.86 10.88
N SER A 367 4.74 -26.61 12.17
CA SER A 367 4.35 -27.61 13.17
C SER A 367 2.84 -27.77 13.32
N ASP A 368 2.06 -26.88 12.70
CA ASP A 368 0.61 -26.81 12.88
C ASP A 368 -0.14 -26.72 11.54
N ILE A 369 -1.07 -27.62 11.31
CA ILE A 369 -1.90 -27.70 10.08
C ILE A 369 -2.90 -26.53 9.94
N PHE A 370 -3.05 -25.69 10.95
CA PHE A 370 -3.98 -24.55 10.91
C PHE A 370 -3.39 -23.29 10.25
N ASP A 371 -2.07 -23.23 10.07
CA ASP A 371 -1.39 -22.11 9.41
C ASP A 371 -1.16 -22.38 7.90
N VAL A 372 -2.23 -22.61 7.17
CA VAL A 372 -2.14 -22.90 5.74
C VAL A 372 -2.11 -21.61 4.94
N GLN A 373 -1.01 -21.40 4.20
CA GLN A 373 -0.91 -20.35 3.19
C GLN A 373 -2.03 -20.48 2.16
N THR A 374 -2.86 -19.45 2.00
CA THR A 374 -3.96 -19.47 1.02
C THR A 374 -3.61 -18.61 -0.20
N LEU A 375 -3.75 -19.22 -1.37
CA LEU A 375 -3.68 -18.55 -2.67
C LEU A 375 -5.10 -18.47 -3.24
N SER A 376 -5.47 -17.33 -3.82
CA SER A 376 -6.79 -17.20 -4.43
C SER A 376 -6.80 -16.33 -5.68
N ALA A 377 -7.76 -16.60 -6.56
CA ALA A 377 -8.06 -15.74 -7.70
C ALA A 377 -9.57 -15.65 -7.88
N GLU A 378 -10.06 -14.48 -8.24
CA GLU A 378 -11.49 -14.20 -8.45
C GLU A 378 -11.69 -12.97 -9.35
N ASN A 379 -12.91 -12.79 -9.87
CA ASN A 379 -13.36 -11.55 -10.52
C ASN A 379 -12.46 -11.06 -11.68
N GLY A 380 -11.91 -11.96 -12.49
CA GLY A 380 -11.01 -11.63 -13.59
C GLY A 380 -9.53 -11.58 -13.20
N GLY A 381 -9.21 -11.85 -11.93
CA GLY A 381 -7.82 -11.93 -11.47
C GLY A 381 -7.13 -13.21 -11.92
N THR A 382 -5.85 -13.10 -12.27
CA THR A 382 -4.99 -14.23 -12.64
C THR A 382 -3.83 -14.32 -11.65
N LEU A 383 -3.67 -15.49 -11.03
CA LEU A 383 -2.54 -15.82 -10.17
C LEU A 383 -1.63 -16.82 -10.91
N ILE A 384 -0.40 -16.42 -11.18
CA ILE A 384 0.63 -17.24 -11.80
C ILE A 384 1.63 -17.66 -10.73
N LEU A 385 1.73 -18.95 -10.47
CA LEU A 385 2.70 -19.51 -9.52
C LEU A 385 3.85 -20.15 -10.29
N ASN A 386 5.02 -19.52 -10.26
CA ASN A 386 6.26 -20.02 -10.86
C ASN A 386 7.31 -20.41 -9.81
N ALA A 387 6.85 -20.74 -8.60
CA ALA A 387 7.68 -21.03 -7.45
C ALA A 387 7.00 -22.10 -6.58
N THR A 388 7.61 -22.44 -5.46
CA THR A 388 7.00 -23.34 -4.46
C THR A 388 6.22 -22.54 -3.44
N ALA A 389 4.94 -22.85 -3.27
CA ALA A 389 4.10 -22.31 -2.20
C ALA A 389 3.86 -23.39 -1.14
N GLY A 390 4.35 -23.13 0.08
CA GLY A 390 4.26 -24.06 1.21
C GLY A 390 5.39 -25.09 1.27
N SER A 391 5.30 -25.99 2.23
CA SER A 391 6.22 -27.09 2.49
C SER A 391 5.50 -28.31 3.08
N ASP A 392 6.18 -29.44 3.16
CA ASP A 392 5.67 -30.59 3.89
C ASP A 392 5.57 -30.27 5.39
N VAL A 393 4.42 -30.57 6.01
CA VAL A 393 4.26 -30.41 7.46
C VAL A 393 4.96 -31.53 8.22
N SER A 394 5.62 -31.14 9.31
CA SER A 394 6.56 -31.99 10.06
C SER A 394 5.98 -33.29 10.64
N ASN A 395 4.66 -33.40 10.74
CA ASN A 395 3.96 -34.59 11.25
C ASN A 395 3.50 -35.56 10.13
N GLY A 396 3.88 -35.32 8.88
CA GLY A 396 3.51 -36.15 7.74
C GLY A 396 2.03 -36.03 7.32
N GLN A 397 1.30 -35.05 7.85
CA GLN A 397 -0.15 -34.91 7.62
C GLN A 397 -0.53 -34.00 6.46
N GLY A 398 0.43 -33.50 5.69
CA GLY A 398 0.07 -32.72 4.51
C GLY A 398 1.09 -31.70 4.05
N TYR A 399 0.62 -30.70 3.33
CA TYR A 399 1.40 -29.63 2.75
C TYR A 399 0.80 -28.29 3.17
N SER A 400 1.64 -27.30 3.50
CA SER A 400 1.25 -26.06 4.20
C SER A 400 0.64 -24.98 3.31
N SER A 401 0.14 -25.32 2.12
CA SER A 401 -0.55 -24.35 1.25
C SER A 401 -1.87 -24.87 0.69
N ALA A 402 -2.76 -23.95 0.38
CA ALA A 402 -4.03 -24.20 -0.28
C ALA A 402 -4.30 -23.16 -1.36
N ALA A 403 -5.03 -23.54 -2.41
CA ALA A 403 -5.55 -22.61 -3.39
C ALA A 403 -7.06 -22.76 -3.53
N SER A 404 -7.76 -21.62 -3.63
CA SER A 404 -9.19 -21.55 -3.89
C SER A 404 -9.46 -20.59 -5.04
N ILE A 405 -9.87 -21.13 -6.18
CA ILE A 405 -10.07 -20.35 -7.40
C ILE A 405 -11.57 -20.21 -7.64
N LYS A 406 -12.05 -19.00 -7.50
CA LYS A 406 -13.47 -18.66 -7.57
C LYS A 406 -13.85 -18.18 -8.98
N ALA A 407 -15.14 -17.91 -9.16
CA ALA A 407 -15.69 -17.45 -10.45
C ALA A 407 -14.89 -16.28 -11.06
N GLY A 408 -14.50 -16.45 -12.31
CA GLY A 408 -13.71 -15.48 -13.07
C GLY A 408 -12.22 -15.43 -12.71
N GLY A 409 -11.77 -16.18 -11.70
CA GLY A 409 -10.36 -16.29 -11.33
C GLY A 409 -9.64 -17.37 -12.14
N THR A 410 -8.33 -17.21 -12.32
CA THR A 410 -7.45 -18.18 -12.99
C THR A 410 -6.21 -18.45 -12.15
N LEU A 411 -5.87 -19.73 -11.96
CA LEU A 411 -4.59 -20.19 -11.43
C LEU A 411 -3.74 -20.75 -12.58
N GLY A 412 -2.53 -20.24 -12.77
CA GLY A 412 -1.60 -20.71 -13.79
C GLY A 412 -0.18 -20.82 -13.25
N GLY A 413 0.77 -21.03 -14.16
CA GLY A 413 2.21 -21.12 -13.87
C GLY A 413 2.75 -22.55 -13.92
N ASN A 414 3.99 -22.68 -13.40
CA ASN A 414 4.77 -23.93 -13.39
C ASN A 414 5.19 -24.35 -11.97
N GLY A 415 4.51 -23.84 -10.97
CA GLY A 415 4.90 -24.00 -9.58
C GLY A 415 4.40 -25.27 -8.91
N THR A 416 4.69 -25.33 -7.60
CA THR A 416 4.26 -26.41 -6.71
C THR A 416 3.43 -25.83 -5.56
N LEU A 417 2.30 -26.42 -5.27
CA LEU A 417 1.42 -26.02 -4.16
C LEU A 417 0.70 -27.24 -3.55
N GLY A 418 -0.04 -26.99 -2.47
CA GLY A 418 -0.77 -28.02 -1.74
C GLY A 418 -2.12 -28.35 -2.33
N GLN A 419 -3.15 -28.36 -1.47
CA GLN A 419 -4.53 -28.63 -1.88
C GLN A 419 -5.08 -27.51 -2.77
N THR A 420 -5.90 -27.91 -3.75
CA THR A 420 -6.41 -26.94 -4.74
C THR A 420 -7.87 -27.20 -5.03
N GLU A 421 -8.68 -26.15 -4.96
CA GLU A 421 -10.11 -26.19 -5.26
C GLU A 421 -10.43 -25.19 -6.37
N ILE A 422 -11.00 -25.69 -7.45
CA ILE A 422 -11.48 -24.87 -8.56
C ILE A 422 -12.99 -24.83 -8.44
N LEU A 423 -13.50 -23.73 -7.91
CA LEU A 423 -14.93 -23.52 -7.70
C LEU A 423 -15.65 -23.21 -9.02
N SER A 424 -16.97 -23.27 -9.00
CA SER A 424 -17.78 -22.99 -10.20
C SER A 424 -17.42 -21.64 -10.82
N GLY A 425 -17.11 -21.60 -12.12
CA GLY A 425 -16.64 -20.42 -12.84
C GLY A 425 -15.15 -20.09 -12.67
N GLY A 426 -14.42 -20.87 -11.87
CA GLY A 426 -12.97 -20.75 -11.74
C GLY A 426 -12.22 -21.58 -12.79
N HIS A 427 -10.99 -21.18 -13.08
CA HIS A 427 -10.12 -21.75 -14.11
C HIS A 427 -8.76 -22.18 -13.52
N ILE A 428 -8.27 -23.34 -13.96
CA ILE A 428 -6.86 -23.72 -13.78
C ILE A 428 -6.23 -23.92 -15.15
N SER A 429 -5.10 -23.24 -15.38
CA SER A 429 -4.42 -23.15 -16.68
C SER A 429 -2.91 -23.20 -16.45
N PRO A 430 -2.27 -24.38 -16.42
CA PRO A 430 -0.82 -24.48 -16.26
C PRO A 430 -0.06 -23.64 -17.29
N GLY A 431 1.09 -23.11 -16.90
CA GLY A 431 1.82 -22.14 -17.73
C GLY A 431 1.26 -20.72 -17.60
N ASP A 432 1.68 -19.85 -18.51
CA ASP A 432 1.20 -18.48 -18.69
C ASP A 432 1.24 -18.15 -20.20
N GLY A 433 0.23 -18.66 -20.93
CA GLY A 433 0.15 -18.58 -22.39
C GLY A 433 1.19 -19.46 -23.12
N SER A 434 1.67 -20.48 -22.46
CA SER A 434 2.62 -21.47 -22.97
C SER A 434 2.47 -22.78 -22.22
N ILE A 435 2.95 -23.89 -22.81
CA ILE A 435 2.91 -25.20 -22.14
C ILE A 435 3.56 -25.11 -20.74
N GLY A 436 2.81 -25.55 -19.75
CA GLY A 436 3.22 -25.53 -18.35
C GLY A 436 2.83 -26.78 -17.56
N THR A 437 3.37 -26.87 -16.34
CA THR A 437 3.08 -27.95 -15.41
C THR A 437 2.88 -27.41 -14.00
N LEU A 438 1.71 -27.62 -13.41
CA LEU A 438 1.45 -27.37 -12.00
C LEU A 438 1.52 -28.69 -11.22
N THR A 439 2.28 -28.67 -10.13
CA THR A 439 2.42 -29.80 -9.22
C THR A 439 1.61 -29.56 -7.95
N LEU A 440 0.63 -30.40 -7.69
CA LEU A 440 -0.27 -30.31 -6.55
C LEU A 440 0.05 -31.43 -5.55
N LYS A 441 0.58 -31.08 -4.39
CA LYS A 441 1.07 -32.02 -3.39
C LYS A 441 -0.02 -32.70 -2.56
N ARG A 442 -1.28 -32.24 -2.70
CA ARG A 442 -2.45 -32.80 -2.03
C ARG A 442 -3.57 -33.04 -3.05
N TYR A 443 -4.82 -32.97 -2.62
CA TYR A 443 -5.98 -33.19 -3.49
C TYR A 443 -6.23 -32.02 -4.44
N LEU A 444 -6.91 -32.33 -5.55
CA LEU A 444 -7.48 -31.39 -6.51
C LEU A 444 -8.98 -31.62 -6.64
N ASN A 445 -9.78 -30.58 -6.44
CA ASN A 445 -11.22 -30.62 -6.63
C ASN A 445 -11.66 -29.67 -7.74
N PHE A 446 -12.40 -30.19 -8.72
CA PHE A 446 -13.15 -29.42 -9.69
C PHE A 446 -14.61 -29.38 -9.27
N GLU A 447 -15.13 -28.24 -8.85
CA GLU A 447 -16.48 -28.08 -8.34
C GLU A 447 -17.40 -27.40 -9.36
N GLY A 448 -18.64 -27.87 -9.43
CA GLY A 448 -19.65 -27.27 -10.29
C GLY A 448 -19.21 -27.15 -11.74
N GLU A 449 -19.49 -26.02 -12.36
CA GLU A 449 -19.06 -25.71 -13.72
C GLU A 449 -17.69 -24.99 -13.69
N SER A 450 -16.66 -25.70 -13.30
CA SER A 450 -15.26 -25.25 -13.29
C SER A 450 -14.54 -25.66 -14.57
N PHE A 451 -13.36 -25.03 -14.82
CA PHE A 451 -12.66 -25.19 -16.08
C PHE A 451 -11.20 -25.60 -15.87
N TYR A 452 -10.77 -26.57 -16.67
CA TYR A 452 -9.38 -26.88 -16.91
C TYR A 452 -9.00 -26.39 -18.32
N ASP A 453 -8.29 -25.29 -18.39
CA ASP A 453 -7.76 -24.74 -19.64
C ASP A 453 -6.42 -25.40 -19.97
N VAL A 454 -6.31 -25.99 -21.16
CA VAL A 454 -5.18 -26.80 -21.59
C VAL A 454 -4.62 -26.28 -22.89
N ASP A 455 -3.37 -25.91 -22.89
CA ASP A 455 -2.60 -25.61 -24.09
C ASP A 455 -1.96 -26.90 -24.63
N ILE A 456 -2.03 -27.13 -25.94
CA ILE A 456 -1.38 -28.25 -26.63
C ILE A 456 -0.49 -27.75 -27.76
N ALA A 457 0.62 -28.45 -28.00
CA ALA A 457 1.54 -28.20 -29.10
C ALA A 457 1.53 -29.35 -30.11
N GLY A 458 1.86 -29.06 -31.36
CA GLY A 458 1.89 -30.03 -32.47
C GLY A 458 2.94 -31.12 -32.30
N ASP A 459 3.95 -30.90 -31.46
CA ASP A 459 5.01 -31.87 -31.15
C ASP A 459 4.61 -32.91 -30.06
N GLY A 460 3.38 -32.82 -29.53
CA GLY A 460 2.85 -33.75 -28.53
C GLY A 460 2.98 -33.26 -27.07
N ARG A 461 3.52 -32.07 -26.83
CA ARG A 461 3.52 -31.46 -25.50
C ARG A 461 2.16 -30.85 -25.18
N SER A 462 1.81 -30.86 -23.93
CA SER A 462 0.58 -30.24 -23.40
C SER A 462 0.80 -29.69 -22.00
N ASP A 463 -0.08 -28.84 -21.59
CA ASP A 463 -0.24 -28.51 -20.18
C ASP A 463 -0.51 -29.75 -19.34
N GLN A 464 0.02 -29.74 -18.10
CA GLN A 464 -0.12 -30.87 -17.20
C GLN A 464 -0.46 -30.44 -15.76
N LEU A 465 -1.33 -31.24 -15.15
CA LEU A 465 -1.55 -31.24 -13.71
C LEU A 465 -1.01 -32.56 -13.14
N LEU A 466 -0.04 -32.44 -12.21
CA LEU A 466 0.55 -33.57 -11.50
C LEU A 466 0.04 -33.53 -10.05
N VAL A 467 -0.86 -34.43 -9.69
CA VAL A 467 -1.55 -34.44 -8.40
C VAL A 467 -1.09 -35.63 -7.58
N SER A 468 -0.45 -35.40 -6.43
CA SER A 468 -0.01 -36.48 -5.53
C SER A 468 -1.18 -37.10 -4.75
N GLY A 469 -2.22 -36.32 -4.46
CA GLY A 469 -3.42 -36.78 -3.79
C GLY A 469 -4.50 -37.25 -4.75
N LYS A 470 -5.73 -37.31 -4.25
CA LYS A 470 -6.93 -37.67 -5.02
C LYS A 470 -7.43 -36.47 -5.82
N THR A 471 -7.88 -36.67 -7.04
CA THR A 471 -8.61 -35.71 -7.84
C THR A 471 -10.11 -36.04 -7.83
N THR A 472 -10.96 -35.06 -7.52
CA THR A 472 -12.42 -35.17 -7.62
C THR A 472 -12.92 -34.23 -8.71
N ILE A 473 -13.74 -34.71 -9.61
CA ILE A 473 -14.22 -33.98 -10.77
C ILE A 473 -15.76 -33.97 -10.79
N SER A 474 -16.33 -32.75 -10.75
CA SER A 474 -17.78 -32.58 -10.97
C SER A 474 -18.18 -32.96 -12.39
N ASP A 475 -19.33 -33.56 -12.56
CA ASP A 475 -19.92 -33.91 -13.86
C ASP A 475 -20.28 -32.68 -14.74
N ARG A 476 -20.13 -31.48 -14.22
CA ARG A 476 -20.27 -30.21 -14.97
C ARG A 476 -18.95 -29.54 -15.28
N ALA A 477 -17.85 -29.98 -14.71
CA ALA A 477 -16.51 -29.45 -15.00
C ALA A 477 -16.10 -29.77 -16.45
N LYS A 478 -15.42 -28.84 -17.09
CA LYS A 478 -15.07 -28.92 -18.53
C LYS A 478 -13.59 -28.73 -18.77
N VAL A 479 -13.06 -29.36 -19.80
CA VAL A 479 -11.74 -29.08 -20.35
C VAL A 479 -11.91 -28.15 -21.54
N GLN A 480 -11.11 -27.06 -21.59
CA GLN A 480 -11.04 -26.16 -22.74
C GLN A 480 -9.64 -26.26 -23.34
N VAL A 481 -9.52 -26.45 -24.65
CA VAL A 481 -8.25 -26.76 -25.30
C VAL A 481 -7.88 -25.65 -26.29
N THR A 482 -6.66 -25.15 -26.18
CA THR A 482 -6.07 -24.19 -27.12
C THR A 482 -4.90 -24.84 -27.85
N ALA A 483 -4.91 -24.81 -29.16
CA ALA A 483 -3.77 -25.22 -29.99
C ALA A 483 -2.82 -24.04 -30.17
N LEU A 484 -1.56 -24.21 -29.77
CA LEU A 484 -0.55 -23.15 -29.83
C LEU A 484 0.12 -23.04 -31.21
N ASP A 485 0.13 -24.15 -32.00
CA ASP A 485 0.80 -24.26 -33.29
C ASP A 485 -0.20 -24.18 -34.47
N PRO A 486 0.26 -23.94 -35.67
CA PRO A 486 -0.57 -24.02 -36.88
C PRO A 486 -1.19 -25.40 -37.09
N GLN A 487 -2.35 -25.47 -37.77
CA GLN A 487 -3.11 -26.70 -38.03
C GLN A 487 -2.23 -27.83 -38.58
N THR A 488 -1.29 -27.52 -39.47
CA THR A 488 -0.40 -28.50 -40.11
C THR A 488 0.55 -29.21 -39.17
N SER A 489 0.72 -28.73 -37.96
CA SER A 489 1.58 -29.32 -36.91
C SER A 489 0.92 -30.47 -36.16
N TYR A 490 -0.41 -30.57 -36.19
CA TYR A 490 -1.16 -31.58 -35.48
C TYR A 490 -1.48 -32.82 -36.32
N LYS A 491 -1.40 -33.99 -35.69
CA LYS A 491 -1.71 -35.27 -36.34
C LYS A 491 -2.96 -35.87 -35.72
N THR A 492 -3.93 -36.26 -36.54
CA THR A 492 -5.13 -36.93 -36.06
C THR A 492 -4.77 -38.19 -35.26
N GLY A 493 -5.41 -38.37 -34.10
CA GLY A 493 -5.14 -39.45 -33.17
C GLY A 493 -3.96 -39.24 -32.22
N GLN A 494 -3.31 -38.05 -32.25
CA GLN A 494 -2.27 -37.71 -31.29
C GLN A 494 -2.87 -37.57 -29.89
N SER A 495 -2.20 -38.17 -28.89
CA SER A 495 -2.65 -38.17 -27.50
C SER A 495 -1.78 -37.31 -26.64
N TYR A 496 -2.38 -36.59 -25.70
CA TYR A 496 -1.75 -35.67 -24.75
C TYR A 496 -2.16 -36.05 -23.33
N ARG A 497 -1.21 -36.37 -22.46
CA ARG A 497 -1.47 -36.56 -21.04
C ARG A 497 -1.64 -35.20 -20.38
N ILE A 498 -2.85 -34.88 -19.90
CA ILE A 498 -3.14 -33.55 -19.33
C ILE A 498 -3.27 -33.57 -17.80
N LEU A 499 -3.59 -34.72 -17.20
CA LEU A 499 -3.70 -34.86 -15.74
C LEU A 499 -3.24 -36.24 -15.30
N THR A 500 -2.46 -36.30 -14.22
CA THR A 500 -2.18 -37.51 -13.45
C THR A 500 -2.51 -37.29 -11.99
N SER A 501 -3.05 -38.35 -11.31
CA SER A 501 -3.43 -38.27 -9.92
C SER A 501 -3.05 -39.59 -9.23
N ASP A 502 -2.04 -39.52 -8.36
CA ASP A 502 -1.53 -40.72 -7.67
C ASP A 502 -2.59 -41.34 -6.73
N GLY A 503 -3.40 -40.48 -6.11
CA GLY A 503 -4.51 -40.88 -5.26
C GLY A 503 -5.79 -41.33 -5.99
N GLY A 504 -5.74 -41.38 -7.33
CA GLY A 504 -6.86 -41.74 -8.18
C GLY A 504 -7.79 -40.56 -8.52
N ILE A 505 -8.69 -40.82 -9.47
CA ILE A 505 -9.68 -39.86 -9.96
C ILE A 505 -11.09 -40.37 -9.66
N ASP A 506 -11.91 -39.51 -9.04
CA ASP A 506 -13.32 -39.72 -8.78
C ASP A 506 -14.14 -38.69 -9.57
N GLY A 507 -15.14 -39.16 -10.28
CA GLY A 507 -15.91 -38.35 -11.23
C GLY A 507 -15.23 -38.24 -12.60
N GLN A 508 -15.81 -37.44 -13.46
CA GLN A 508 -15.31 -37.22 -14.83
C GLN A 508 -15.73 -35.84 -15.36
N PHE A 509 -14.91 -35.26 -16.24
CA PHE A 509 -15.28 -34.03 -16.94
C PHE A 509 -16.51 -34.25 -17.83
N ALA A 510 -17.37 -33.24 -17.94
CA ALA A 510 -18.52 -33.21 -18.85
C ALA A 510 -18.12 -33.38 -20.33
N GLY A 511 -16.89 -32.97 -20.66
CA GLY A 511 -16.32 -33.05 -22.00
C GLY A 511 -15.18 -32.08 -22.19
N ALA A 512 -14.62 -32.11 -23.40
CA ALA A 512 -13.63 -31.16 -23.85
C ALA A 512 -14.18 -30.30 -25.00
N LEU A 513 -13.80 -29.03 -25.02
CA LEU A 513 -14.11 -28.04 -26.05
C LEU A 513 -12.82 -27.47 -26.61
N SER A 514 -12.64 -27.56 -27.93
CA SER A 514 -11.54 -26.88 -28.59
C SER A 514 -11.89 -25.40 -28.85
N LYS A 515 -10.97 -24.50 -28.48
CA LYS A 515 -11.01 -23.10 -28.87
C LYS A 515 -10.45 -22.88 -30.27
N SER A 516 -9.88 -23.92 -30.89
CA SER A 516 -9.26 -23.89 -32.24
C SER A 516 -10.20 -24.52 -33.26
N ALA A 517 -10.66 -23.74 -34.24
CA ALA A 517 -11.70 -24.14 -35.18
C ALA A 517 -11.34 -25.34 -36.07
N PHE A 518 -10.06 -25.69 -36.20
CA PHE A 518 -9.56 -26.80 -37.02
C PHE A 518 -9.36 -28.10 -36.20
N LEU A 519 -9.65 -28.11 -34.92
CA LEU A 519 -9.34 -29.24 -34.04
C LEU A 519 -10.56 -29.69 -33.27
N ASP A 520 -10.95 -30.96 -33.39
CA ASP A 520 -11.86 -31.62 -32.47
C ASP A 520 -11.08 -32.41 -31.45
N VAL A 521 -11.62 -32.53 -30.24
CA VAL A 521 -10.92 -33.11 -29.09
C VAL A 521 -11.84 -34.03 -28.30
N ALA A 522 -11.30 -35.15 -27.85
CA ALA A 522 -12.00 -36.11 -27.01
C ALA A 522 -11.16 -36.44 -25.77
N LEU A 523 -11.85 -36.74 -24.66
CA LEU A 523 -11.21 -37.17 -23.42
C LEU A 523 -11.22 -38.68 -23.30
N ASN A 524 -10.10 -39.20 -22.81
CA ASN A 524 -9.99 -40.60 -22.38
C ASN A 524 -9.48 -40.58 -20.93
N GLN A 525 -10.31 -41.11 -20.02
CA GLN A 525 -10.01 -41.11 -18.60
C GLN A 525 -9.80 -42.53 -18.08
N SER A 526 -8.73 -42.72 -17.35
CA SER A 526 -8.45 -43.93 -16.56
C SER A 526 -8.63 -43.64 -15.07
N THR A 527 -8.34 -44.64 -14.21
CA THR A 527 -8.45 -44.52 -12.75
C THR A 527 -7.56 -43.41 -12.15
N ASN A 528 -6.48 -43.04 -12.80
CA ASN A 528 -5.51 -42.10 -12.30
C ASN A 528 -4.89 -41.16 -13.36
N ALA A 529 -5.49 -41.09 -14.55
CA ALA A 529 -5.04 -40.16 -15.57
C ALA A 529 -6.18 -39.71 -16.49
N VAL A 530 -6.02 -38.51 -17.05
CA VAL A 530 -6.84 -37.97 -18.14
C VAL A 530 -5.93 -37.66 -19.34
N ASP A 531 -6.29 -38.27 -20.46
CA ASP A 531 -5.65 -38.02 -21.76
C ASP A 531 -6.61 -37.30 -22.69
N LEU A 532 -6.07 -36.47 -23.55
CA LEU A 532 -6.78 -35.77 -24.61
C LEU A 532 -6.33 -36.37 -25.93
N THR A 533 -7.28 -36.74 -26.80
CA THR A 533 -6.99 -37.17 -28.16
C THR A 533 -7.57 -36.16 -29.14
N ASN A 534 -6.79 -35.78 -30.15
CA ASN A 534 -7.24 -34.84 -31.14
C ASN A 534 -7.71 -35.56 -32.44
N ALA A 535 -8.66 -34.92 -33.13
CA ALA A 535 -9.02 -35.19 -34.50
C ALA A 535 -9.01 -33.86 -35.29
N GLN A 536 -8.47 -33.89 -36.48
CA GLN A 536 -8.56 -32.73 -37.39
C GLN A 536 -9.96 -32.69 -37.98
N ILE A 537 -10.56 -31.51 -38.01
CA ILE A 537 -11.78 -31.26 -38.76
C ILE A 537 -11.36 -30.98 -40.22
N GLU A 538 -11.88 -31.81 -41.16
CA GLU A 538 -11.64 -31.64 -42.59
C GLU A 538 -12.33 -30.40 -43.18
#